data_b3966938e71bfc29fb89fd0ac43d10f1
#
_entry.id   b3966938e71bfc29fb89fd0ac43d10f1
#
_cell.length_a   1.000
_cell.length_b   1.000
_cell.length_c   1.000
_cell.angle_alpha   90.00
_cell.angle_beta   90.00
_cell.angle_gamma   90.00
#
_symmetry.space_group_name_H-M   'P 1'
#
loop_
_entity.id
_entity.type
_entity.pdbx_description
1 polymer ?
#
loop_
_entity_poly.entity_id
_entity_poly.type
_entity_poly.pdbx_seq_one_letter_code
_entity_poly.pdbx_strand_id
1 'polypeptide(L)'
;MPIEEQILQTVYDTSLDAIIVIDQKGSMRSFNKIAEKLFHYSAAEVLGRNVKMLMPPYFAGQHDGYLERYLRTGERRIIGIGRVVTGQKKDGSTFPLELSIGEARIGDERLFAGFIRDLTERQQIEQRVHELQEELVHASRLASLGEITSMVAHEVNQPLSASGTYLEVARELLVSEREDRTAGGLKAIEQAAAQIRRVGETVRRIREFARKKTPDLAFEDINRIVEEANAIAAVGTKAKNIRTMFDLSALHPRTRVDRIQIQQVVMNLVRNAMDAMTDHERRELVLQSRINDAGEIEISVLDSGPGISDTAAKRLFTPFMTTKKDGTGLGLAICRSIVEAHGGRLWHEKSPLGGAAFKFTLPANTGSDVKPNASI
;
A
#
# COMPACT_ATOMS: atom_id res chain seq x y z
N MET A 1 -35.83 21.27 41.58
CA MET A 1 -34.72 20.30 41.43
C MET A 1 -33.50 20.86 42.17
N PRO A 2 -32.78 20.09 42.95
CA PRO A 2 -31.51 20.49 43.55
C PRO A 2 -30.52 20.96 42.48
N ILE A 3 -29.62 21.90 42.81
CA ILE A 3 -28.61 22.42 41.86
C ILE A 3 -27.76 21.31 41.26
N GLU A 4 -27.44 20.29 42.04
CA GLU A 4 -26.67 19.12 41.60
C GLU A 4 -27.38 18.34 40.47
N GLU A 5 -28.68 18.16 40.57
CA GLU A 5 -29.51 17.49 39.58
C GLU A 5 -29.58 18.29 38.26
N GLN A 6 -29.63 19.63 38.37
CA GLN A 6 -29.60 20.52 37.20
C GLN A 6 -28.22 20.49 36.49
N ILE A 7 -27.13 20.44 37.26
CA ILE A 7 -25.76 20.31 36.68
C ILE A 7 -25.62 18.98 35.94
N LEU A 8 -26.02 17.87 36.59
CA LEU A 8 -25.93 16.54 35.95
C LEU A 8 -26.77 16.45 34.67
N GLN A 9 -27.99 17.01 34.70
CA GLN A 9 -28.85 17.05 33.50
C GLN A 9 -28.25 17.90 32.42
N THR A 10 -27.61 19.06 32.77
CA THR A 10 -26.95 19.92 31.79
C THR A 10 -25.77 19.20 31.15
N VAL A 11 -24.92 18.54 31.93
CA VAL A 11 -23.76 17.77 31.41
C VAL A 11 -24.23 16.65 30.51
N TYR A 12 -25.28 15.95 30.89
CA TYR A 12 -25.88 14.87 30.11
C TYR A 12 -26.43 15.36 28.74
N ASP A 13 -27.13 16.50 28.75
CA ASP A 13 -27.74 17.09 27.55
C ASP A 13 -26.74 17.85 26.65
N THR A 14 -25.63 18.35 27.21
CA THR A 14 -24.57 19.06 26.46
C THR A 14 -23.39 18.17 26.07
N SER A 15 -23.41 16.90 26.44
CA SER A 15 -22.40 15.92 26.01
C SER A 15 -22.24 15.94 24.49
N LEU A 16 -21.00 15.81 24.01
CA LEU A 16 -20.72 15.63 22.57
C LEU A 16 -20.98 14.19 22.09
N ASP A 17 -20.99 13.24 23.02
CA ASP A 17 -21.25 11.82 22.72
C ASP A 17 -22.73 11.49 22.99
N ALA A 18 -23.27 10.57 22.20
CA ALA A 18 -24.58 10.00 22.49
C ALA A 18 -24.48 9.10 23.73
N ILE A 19 -25.37 9.31 24.71
CA ILE A 19 -25.39 8.55 25.96
C ILE A 19 -26.69 7.77 26.04
N ILE A 20 -26.55 6.46 26.18
CA ILE A 20 -27.67 5.52 26.30
C ILE A 20 -27.48 4.69 27.58
N VAL A 21 -28.46 4.66 28.43
CA VAL A 21 -28.43 3.82 29.64
C VAL A 21 -29.41 2.67 29.47
N ILE A 22 -28.96 1.44 29.74
CA ILE A 22 -29.80 0.24 29.69
C ILE A 22 -29.78 -0.50 31.03
N ASP A 23 -30.83 -1.27 31.28
CA ASP A 23 -30.89 -2.20 32.40
C ASP A 23 -30.28 -3.56 32.08
N GLN A 24 -30.35 -4.50 33.03
CA GLN A 24 -29.85 -5.86 32.91
C GLN A 24 -30.51 -6.70 31.80
N LYS A 25 -31.67 -6.27 31.29
CA LYS A 25 -32.39 -6.92 30.18
C LYS A 25 -32.13 -6.24 28.82
N GLY A 26 -31.25 -5.23 28.79
CA GLY A 26 -31.00 -4.45 27.60
C GLY A 26 -32.08 -3.40 27.30
N SER A 27 -33.03 -3.16 28.19
CA SER A 27 -34.08 -2.15 27.99
C SER A 27 -33.51 -0.76 28.25
N MET A 28 -33.76 0.20 27.35
CA MET A 28 -33.27 1.56 27.45
C MET A 28 -34.01 2.33 28.56
N ARG A 29 -33.26 2.85 29.51
CA ARG A 29 -33.71 3.66 30.63
C ARG A 29 -33.47 5.14 30.44
N SER A 30 -32.48 5.49 29.60
CA SER A 30 -32.13 6.87 29.27
C SER A 30 -31.59 6.97 27.87
N PHE A 31 -31.85 8.11 27.20
CA PHE A 31 -31.49 8.38 25.83
C PHE A 31 -31.35 9.89 25.68
N ASN A 32 -30.08 10.42 25.58
CA ASN A 32 -29.87 11.85 25.56
C ASN A 32 -30.18 12.47 24.18
N LYS A 33 -30.21 13.80 24.12
CA LYS A 33 -30.52 14.53 22.88
C LYS A 33 -29.55 14.25 21.72
N ILE A 34 -28.30 13.93 22.02
CA ILE A 34 -27.35 13.55 20.99
C ILE A 34 -27.66 12.18 20.43
N ALA A 35 -28.08 11.22 21.27
CA ALA A 35 -28.54 9.92 20.81
C ALA A 35 -29.78 10.03 19.93
N GLU A 36 -30.74 10.95 20.26
CA GLU A 36 -31.91 11.21 19.41
C GLU A 36 -31.50 11.69 18.01
N LYS A 37 -30.55 12.64 17.95
CA LYS A 37 -30.03 13.15 16.69
C LYS A 37 -29.28 12.10 15.90
N LEU A 38 -28.46 11.30 16.57
CA LEU A 38 -27.58 10.32 15.95
C LEU A 38 -28.37 9.13 15.35
N PHE A 39 -29.32 8.58 16.10
CA PHE A 39 -30.08 7.41 15.69
C PHE A 39 -31.42 7.74 15.01
N HIS A 40 -31.81 9.02 14.97
CA HIS A 40 -33.07 9.51 14.40
C HIS A 40 -34.34 8.94 15.10
N TYR A 41 -34.23 8.56 16.38
CA TYR A 41 -35.34 8.19 17.23
C TYR A 41 -35.55 9.24 18.33
N SER A 42 -36.78 9.51 18.71
CA SER A 42 -37.05 10.25 19.95
C SER A 42 -36.89 9.36 21.17
N ALA A 43 -36.52 9.93 22.31
CA ALA A 43 -36.46 9.20 23.59
C ALA A 43 -37.77 8.49 23.90
N ALA A 44 -38.93 9.13 23.64
CA ALA A 44 -40.25 8.54 23.85
C ALA A 44 -40.50 7.26 23.04
N GLU A 45 -39.87 7.13 21.86
CA GLU A 45 -40.01 5.95 21.00
C GLU A 45 -39.17 4.76 21.48
N VAL A 46 -38.05 5.02 22.16
CA VAL A 46 -37.04 3.98 22.48
C VAL A 46 -37.02 3.60 23.96
N LEU A 47 -37.45 4.47 24.88
CA LEU A 47 -37.48 4.16 26.30
C LEU A 47 -38.33 2.92 26.59
N GLY A 48 -37.78 2.00 27.37
CA GLY A 48 -38.38 0.69 27.66
C GLY A 48 -38.20 -0.36 26.58
N ARG A 49 -37.70 0.01 25.36
CA ARG A 49 -37.39 -0.97 24.32
C ARG A 49 -35.96 -1.47 24.44
N ASN A 50 -35.68 -2.64 23.88
CA ASN A 50 -34.36 -3.23 23.92
C ASN A 50 -33.42 -2.50 22.96
N VAL A 51 -32.20 -2.18 23.43
CA VAL A 51 -31.15 -1.43 22.70
C VAL A 51 -30.69 -2.08 21.37
N LYS A 52 -30.95 -3.37 21.21
CA LYS A 52 -30.64 -4.11 19.98
C LYS A 52 -31.32 -3.54 18.72
N MET A 53 -32.38 -2.73 18.87
CA MET A 53 -32.99 -2.03 17.73
C MET A 53 -32.07 -0.98 17.07
N LEU A 54 -30.99 -0.58 17.75
CA LEU A 54 -29.99 0.37 17.27
C LEU A 54 -28.79 -0.33 16.60
N MET A 55 -28.90 -1.62 16.36
CA MET A 55 -27.82 -2.46 15.80
C MET A 55 -28.32 -3.18 14.54
N PRO A 56 -27.42 -3.45 13.57
CA PRO A 56 -27.72 -4.33 12.46
C PRO A 56 -28.17 -5.72 12.94
N PRO A 57 -29.04 -6.43 12.19
CA PRO A 57 -29.67 -7.71 12.63
C PRO A 57 -28.66 -8.76 13.09
N TYR A 58 -27.50 -8.85 12.44
CA TYR A 58 -26.44 -9.80 12.80
C TYR A 58 -25.93 -9.58 14.24
N PHE A 59 -25.71 -8.34 14.65
CA PHE A 59 -25.22 -8.02 16.00
C PHE A 59 -26.35 -8.01 17.03
N ALA A 60 -27.54 -7.60 16.62
CA ALA A 60 -28.73 -7.59 17.47
C ALA A 60 -29.05 -8.97 18.05
N GLY A 61 -28.89 -10.04 17.25
CA GLY A 61 -29.14 -11.41 17.71
C GLY A 61 -28.15 -11.92 18.76
N GLN A 62 -26.98 -11.33 18.87
CA GLN A 62 -25.92 -11.76 19.79
C GLN A 62 -25.84 -10.93 21.07
N HIS A 63 -26.44 -9.74 21.07
CA HIS A 63 -26.30 -8.76 22.17
C HIS A 63 -26.80 -9.28 23.52
N ASP A 64 -27.97 -9.87 23.55
CA ASP A 64 -28.57 -10.36 24.82
C ASP A 64 -27.68 -11.48 25.41
N GLY A 65 -27.09 -12.34 24.56
CA GLY A 65 -26.16 -13.38 24.99
C GLY A 65 -24.83 -12.83 25.54
N TYR A 66 -24.37 -11.69 25.04
CA TYR A 66 -23.18 -11.02 25.61
C TYR A 66 -23.47 -10.43 26.99
N LEU A 67 -24.66 -9.82 27.16
CA LEU A 67 -25.09 -9.24 28.42
C LEU A 67 -25.32 -10.33 29.50
N GLU A 68 -26.00 -11.42 29.16
CA GLU A 68 -26.21 -12.57 30.05
C GLU A 68 -24.89 -13.22 30.49
N ARG A 69 -23.97 -13.41 29.56
CA ARG A 69 -22.63 -13.95 29.87
C ARG A 69 -21.91 -13.05 30.87
N TYR A 70 -21.88 -11.73 30.63
CA TYR A 70 -21.25 -10.79 31.52
C TYR A 70 -21.89 -10.82 32.92
N LEU A 71 -23.21 -10.82 33.02
CA LEU A 71 -23.92 -10.86 34.28
C LEU A 71 -23.59 -12.12 35.08
N ARG A 72 -23.37 -13.25 34.41
CA ARG A 72 -23.06 -14.55 35.04
C ARG A 72 -21.56 -14.68 35.40
N THR A 73 -20.67 -14.24 34.54
CA THR A 73 -19.22 -14.55 34.68
C THR A 73 -18.40 -13.37 35.17
N GLY A 74 -18.90 -12.11 35.05
CA GLY A 74 -18.13 -10.90 35.33
C GLY A 74 -17.01 -10.62 34.32
N GLU A 75 -16.90 -11.40 33.21
CA GLU A 75 -15.85 -11.29 32.24
C GLU A 75 -16.03 -10.03 31.37
N ARG A 76 -15.17 -9.04 31.55
CA ARG A 76 -15.22 -7.75 30.84
C ARG A 76 -14.63 -7.91 29.43
N ARG A 77 -15.45 -7.88 28.38
CA ARG A 77 -14.99 -7.90 26.98
C ARG A 77 -15.11 -6.57 26.26
N ILE A 78 -16.06 -5.74 26.70
CA ILE A 78 -16.36 -4.45 26.09
C ILE A 78 -16.40 -3.35 27.16
N ILE A 79 -16.71 -3.70 28.40
CA ILE A 79 -16.83 -2.76 29.51
C ILE A 79 -15.46 -2.22 29.89
N GLY A 80 -15.27 -0.89 29.74
CA GLY A 80 -14.03 -0.18 30.02
C GLY A 80 -13.01 -0.19 28.86
N ILE A 81 -13.38 -0.76 27.69
CA ILE A 81 -12.53 -0.77 26.48
C ILE A 81 -13.38 -0.25 25.32
N GLY A 82 -12.99 0.89 24.72
CA GLY A 82 -13.65 1.40 23.52
C GLY A 82 -13.53 0.41 22.35
N ARG A 83 -14.62 0.24 21.61
CA ARG A 83 -14.66 -0.59 20.40
C ARG A 83 -15.34 0.12 19.26
N VAL A 84 -14.77 -0.02 18.07
CA VAL A 84 -15.44 0.38 16.85
C VAL A 84 -16.45 -0.71 16.46
N VAL A 85 -17.71 -0.31 16.35
CA VAL A 85 -18.84 -1.17 15.96
C VAL A 85 -19.73 -0.44 14.96
N THR A 86 -20.71 -1.15 14.40
CA THR A 86 -21.68 -0.56 13.46
C THR A 86 -23.00 -0.32 14.13
N GLY A 87 -23.50 0.92 14.10
CA GLY A 87 -24.83 1.30 14.52
C GLY A 87 -25.82 1.28 13.36
N GLN A 88 -27.12 1.22 13.69
CA GLN A 88 -28.22 1.32 12.72
C GLN A 88 -29.20 2.42 13.15
N LYS A 89 -29.48 3.33 12.21
CA LYS A 89 -30.45 4.42 12.38
C LYS A 89 -31.88 3.93 12.10
N LYS A 90 -32.87 4.78 12.42
CA LYS A 90 -34.29 4.50 12.21
C LYS A 90 -34.66 4.17 10.76
N ASP A 91 -34.00 4.78 9.80
CA ASP A 91 -34.19 4.54 8.36
C ASP A 91 -33.53 3.25 7.86
N GLY A 92 -32.85 2.50 8.73
CA GLY A 92 -32.11 1.30 8.37
C GLY A 92 -30.68 1.54 7.89
N SER A 93 -30.26 2.79 7.69
CA SER A 93 -28.89 3.11 7.34
C SER A 93 -27.93 2.76 8.48
N THR A 94 -26.71 2.34 8.12
CA THR A 94 -25.68 1.95 9.08
C THR A 94 -24.53 2.95 9.08
N PHE A 95 -23.88 3.11 10.23
CA PHE A 95 -22.74 4.02 10.38
C PHE A 95 -21.72 3.46 11.38
N PRO A 96 -20.43 3.79 11.23
CA PRO A 96 -19.40 3.38 12.18
C PRO A 96 -19.47 4.24 13.44
N LEU A 97 -19.33 3.60 14.58
CA LEU A 97 -19.32 4.29 15.88
C LEU A 97 -18.30 3.66 16.82
N GLU A 98 -17.76 4.45 17.72
CA GLU A 98 -16.99 3.99 18.86
C GLU A 98 -17.93 3.87 20.06
N LEU A 99 -17.97 2.68 20.66
CA LEU A 99 -18.79 2.36 21.82
C LEU A 99 -17.88 2.13 23.03
N SER A 100 -18.11 2.89 24.11
CA SER A 100 -17.52 2.66 25.42
C SER A 100 -18.65 2.40 26.42
N ILE A 101 -18.50 1.38 27.26
CA ILE A 101 -19.53 0.98 28.22
C ILE A 101 -19.00 1.10 29.63
N GLY A 102 -19.75 1.82 30.50
CA GLY A 102 -19.58 1.85 31.93
C GLY A 102 -20.68 1.10 32.65
N GLU A 103 -20.35 0.45 33.78
CA GLU A 103 -21.34 -0.14 34.68
C GLU A 103 -21.56 0.78 35.88
N ALA A 104 -22.81 1.01 36.23
CA ALA A 104 -23.22 1.71 37.43
C ALA A 104 -24.23 0.85 38.23
N ARG A 105 -24.24 1.01 39.55
CA ARG A 105 -25.23 0.37 40.44
C ARG A 105 -26.00 1.46 41.17
N ILE A 106 -27.32 1.40 41.10
CA ILE A 106 -28.21 2.30 41.79
C ILE A 106 -29.16 1.44 42.66
N GLY A 107 -28.93 1.39 43.98
CA GLY A 107 -29.58 0.42 44.85
C GLY A 107 -29.21 -1.01 44.44
N ASP A 108 -30.21 -1.88 44.23
CA ASP A 108 -30.03 -3.26 43.78
C ASP A 108 -30.02 -3.42 42.26
N GLU A 109 -30.23 -2.33 41.49
CA GLU A 109 -30.26 -2.39 40.05
C GLU A 109 -28.87 -2.14 39.47
N ARG A 110 -28.46 -2.98 38.50
CA ARG A 110 -27.28 -2.75 37.64
C ARG A 110 -27.70 -2.05 36.36
N LEU A 111 -27.04 -0.98 36.03
CA LEU A 111 -27.26 -0.21 34.83
C LEU A 111 -25.94 -0.14 34.00
N PHE A 112 -26.12 -0.10 32.71
CA PHE A 112 -24.99 0.05 31.77
C PHE A 112 -25.13 1.34 30.99
N ALA A 113 -24.14 2.22 31.09
CA ALA A 113 -24.10 3.46 30.35
C ALA A 113 -23.20 3.28 29.13
N GLY A 114 -23.74 3.36 27.93
CA GLY A 114 -23.05 3.36 26.67
C GLY A 114 -22.76 4.79 26.23
N PHE A 115 -21.48 5.10 25.97
CA PHE A 115 -21.04 6.34 25.35
C PHE A 115 -20.70 6.03 23.89
N ILE A 116 -21.35 6.74 22.98
CA ILE A 116 -21.33 6.45 21.55
C ILE A 116 -20.86 7.69 20.80
N ARG A 117 -19.74 7.54 20.09
CA ARG A 117 -19.17 8.58 19.24
C ARG A 117 -19.30 8.18 17.78
N ASP A 118 -19.93 9.03 16.97
CA ASP A 118 -20.00 8.83 15.52
C ASP A 118 -18.61 9.02 14.89
N LEU A 119 -18.18 8.05 14.10
CA LEU A 119 -16.90 8.09 13.38
C LEU A 119 -17.07 8.43 11.90
N THR A 120 -18.29 8.72 11.42
CA THR A 120 -18.58 8.95 10.00
C THR A 120 -17.76 10.11 9.44
N GLU A 121 -17.78 11.27 10.10
CA GLU A 121 -17.03 12.45 9.65
C GLU A 121 -15.53 12.19 9.64
N ARG A 122 -15.01 11.56 10.69
CA ARG A 122 -13.61 11.21 10.80
C ARG A 122 -13.16 10.28 9.66
N GLN A 123 -13.93 9.23 9.37
CA GLN A 123 -13.62 8.33 8.26
C GLN A 123 -13.71 9.01 6.90
N GLN A 124 -14.68 9.92 6.71
CA GLN A 124 -14.77 10.71 5.49
C GLN A 124 -13.55 11.64 5.30
N ILE A 125 -13.09 12.28 6.38
CA ILE A 125 -11.90 13.13 6.32
C ILE A 125 -10.66 12.28 6.02
N GLU A 126 -10.46 11.15 6.71
CA GLU A 126 -9.34 10.24 6.48
C GLU A 126 -9.33 9.73 5.03
N GLN A 127 -10.50 9.36 4.49
CA GLN A 127 -10.65 8.96 3.09
C GLN A 127 -10.31 10.10 2.14
N ARG A 128 -10.80 11.32 2.41
CA ARG A 128 -10.53 12.48 1.55
C ARG A 128 -9.06 12.89 1.56
N VAL A 129 -8.40 12.81 2.72
CA VAL A 129 -6.95 13.03 2.82
C VAL A 129 -6.20 12.02 1.95
N HIS A 130 -6.59 10.75 2.01
CA HIS A 130 -5.97 9.71 1.19
C HIS A 130 -6.14 9.98 -0.32
N GLU A 131 -7.35 10.32 -0.76
CA GLU A 131 -7.62 10.68 -2.15
C GLU A 131 -6.77 11.88 -2.63
N LEU A 132 -6.69 12.94 -1.81
CA LEU A 132 -5.87 14.12 -2.12
C LEU A 132 -4.38 13.78 -2.19
N GLN A 133 -3.88 12.90 -1.31
CA GLN A 133 -2.50 12.43 -1.38
C GLN A 133 -2.22 11.69 -2.69
N GLU A 134 -3.13 10.81 -3.13
CA GLU A 134 -3.01 10.13 -4.43
C GLU A 134 -3.01 11.12 -5.59
N GLU A 135 -3.89 12.13 -5.56
CA GLU A 135 -3.93 13.19 -6.58
C GLU A 135 -2.64 13.98 -6.64
N LEU A 136 -2.07 14.34 -5.48
CA LEU A 136 -0.79 15.07 -5.40
C LEU A 136 0.37 14.24 -5.96
N VAL A 137 0.45 12.95 -5.61
CA VAL A 137 1.47 12.05 -6.16
C VAL A 137 1.35 11.94 -7.68
N HIS A 138 0.12 11.81 -8.18
CA HIS A 138 -0.13 11.75 -9.63
C HIS A 138 0.26 13.07 -10.33
N ALA A 139 -0.15 14.23 -9.78
CA ALA A 139 0.20 15.54 -10.31
C ALA A 139 1.72 15.77 -10.30
N SER A 140 2.42 15.35 -9.25
CA SER A 140 3.88 15.41 -9.14
C SER A 140 4.57 14.57 -10.23
N ARG A 141 4.05 13.36 -10.54
CA ARG A 141 4.56 12.53 -11.64
C ARG A 141 4.39 13.21 -12.99
N LEU A 142 3.21 13.81 -13.24
CA LEU A 142 2.94 14.53 -14.48
C LEU A 142 3.80 15.79 -14.62
N ALA A 143 3.99 16.53 -13.53
CA ALA A 143 4.90 17.70 -13.51
C ALA A 143 6.34 17.29 -13.84
N SER A 144 6.85 16.23 -13.20
CA SER A 144 8.17 15.68 -13.52
C SER A 144 8.27 15.24 -14.98
N LEU A 145 7.20 14.66 -15.55
CA LEU A 145 7.16 14.30 -16.97
C LEU A 145 7.20 15.54 -17.86
N GLY A 146 6.52 16.62 -17.49
CA GLY A 146 6.54 17.91 -18.20
C GLY A 146 7.92 18.53 -18.28
N GLU A 147 8.65 18.58 -17.14
CA GLU A 147 10.00 19.13 -17.08
C GLU A 147 11.02 18.37 -17.97
N ILE A 148 10.79 17.09 -18.19
CA ILE A 148 11.69 16.21 -18.95
C ILE A 148 11.20 15.89 -20.36
N THR A 149 10.13 16.56 -20.83
CA THR A 149 9.58 16.34 -22.19
C THR A 149 10.64 16.42 -23.27
N SER A 150 11.58 17.35 -23.18
CA SER A 150 12.71 17.48 -24.12
C SER A 150 13.63 16.26 -24.10
N MET A 151 13.90 15.70 -22.92
CA MET A 151 14.74 14.50 -22.76
C MET A 151 14.01 13.25 -23.29
N VAL A 152 12.71 13.11 -23.03
CA VAL A 152 11.87 12.03 -23.57
C VAL A 152 11.88 12.07 -25.10
N ALA A 153 11.66 13.27 -25.69
CA ALA A 153 11.74 13.43 -27.13
C ALA A 153 13.10 13.02 -27.69
N HIS A 154 14.19 13.39 -26.99
CA HIS A 154 15.53 13.00 -27.36
C HIS A 154 15.75 11.48 -27.29
N GLU A 155 15.32 10.83 -26.21
CA GLU A 155 15.45 9.36 -26.03
C GLU A 155 14.60 8.53 -27.00
N VAL A 156 13.48 9.08 -27.49
CA VAL A 156 12.66 8.44 -28.53
C VAL A 156 13.28 8.68 -29.92
N ASN A 157 13.71 9.91 -30.18
CA ASN A 157 14.26 10.27 -31.51
C ASN A 157 15.62 9.60 -31.84
N GLN A 158 16.45 9.34 -30.82
CA GLN A 158 17.74 8.67 -31.04
C GLN A 158 17.60 7.28 -31.68
N PRO A 159 16.85 6.30 -31.10
CA PRO A 159 16.70 4.99 -31.73
C PRO A 159 15.88 5.05 -33.03
N LEU A 160 14.98 6.04 -33.22
CA LEU A 160 14.30 6.25 -34.51
C LEU A 160 15.26 6.67 -35.58
N SER A 161 16.13 7.63 -35.30
CA SER A 161 17.18 8.07 -36.25
C SER A 161 18.17 6.92 -36.56
N ALA A 162 18.61 6.18 -35.57
CA ALA A 162 19.45 5.00 -35.76
C ALA A 162 18.76 3.93 -36.62
N SER A 163 17.45 3.70 -36.42
CA SER A 163 16.66 2.79 -37.26
C SER A 163 16.63 3.24 -38.72
N GLY A 164 16.46 4.56 -38.97
CA GLY A 164 16.51 5.15 -40.30
C GLY A 164 17.87 4.89 -40.99
N THR A 165 18.97 5.16 -40.28
CA THR A 165 20.31 4.89 -40.78
C THR A 165 20.56 3.41 -41.11
N TYR A 166 20.13 2.49 -40.25
CA TYR A 166 20.23 1.05 -40.54
C TYR A 166 19.41 0.63 -41.75
N LEU A 167 18.21 1.20 -41.97
CA LEU A 167 17.41 0.93 -43.17
C LEU A 167 18.07 1.48 -44.47
N GLU A 168 18.71 2.65 -44.40
CA GLU A 168 19.51 3.18 -45.53
C GLU A 168 20.68 2.27 -45.85
N VAL A 169 21.46 1.84 -44.85
CA VAL A 169 22.54 0.88 -45.00
C VAL A 169 22.03 -0.42 -45.62
N ALA A 170 20.89 -0.95 -45.11
CA ALA A 170 20.32 -2.16 -45.70
C ALA A 170 19.95 -1.99 -47.17
N ARG A 171 19.35 -0.85 -47.54
CA ARG A 171 19.01 -0.52 -48.92
C ARG A 171 20.27 -0.46 -49.81
N GLU A 172 21.31 0.25 -49.38
CA GLU A 172 22.56 0.37 -50.11
C GLU A 172 23.25 -1.00 -50.35
N LEU A 173 23.31 -1.82 -49.29
CA LEU A 173 23.88 -3.17 -49.37
C LEU A 173 23.10 -4.06 -50.34
N LEU A 174 21.76 -4.06 -50.27
CA LEU A 174 20.91 -4.91 -51.12
C LEU A 174 20.99 -4.52 -52.62
N VAL A 175 21.27 -3.27 -52.92
CA VAL A 175 21.41 -2.75 -54.31
C VAL A 175 22.85 -2.92 -54.82
N SER A 176 23.85 -3.13 -53.94
CA SER A 176 25.24 -3.29 -54.31
C SER A 176 25.51 -4.65 -54.99
N GLU A 177 26.62 -4.73 -55.74
CA GLU A 177 27.06 -6.01 -56.38
C GLU A 177 27.95 -6.87 -55.45
N ARG A 178 27.99 -6.60 -54.15
CA ARG A 178 28.84 -7.32 -53.18
C ARG A 178 28.29 -8.72 -52.91
N GLU A 179 29.19 -9.68 -52.73
CA GLU A 179 28.81 -11.08 -52.43
C GLU A 179 28.06 -11.22 -51.11
N ASP A 180 28.36 -10.39 -50.09
CA ASP A 180 27.76 -10.42 -48.76
C ASP A 180 26.49 -9.56 -48.63
N ARG A 181 25.99 -8.97 -49.74
CA ARG A 181 24.86 -8.00 -49.76
C ARG A 181 23.61 -8.45 -49.01
N THR A 182 23.24 -9.71 -49.19
CA THR A 182 22.03 -10.26 -48.58
C THR A 182 22.20 -10.44 -47.06
N ALA A 183 23.33 -11.00 -46.63
CA ALA A 183 23.62 -11.19 -45.20
C ALA A 183 23.80 -9.84 -44.47
N GLY A 184 24.51 -8.90 -45.07
CA GLY A 184 24.71 -7.55 -44.56
C GLY A 184 23.40 -6.75 -44.50
N GLY A 185 22.56 -6.83 -45.55
CA GLY A 185 21.25 -6.20 -45.59
C GLY A 185 20.30 -6.75 -44.53
N LEU A 186 20.24 -8.07 -44.37
CA LEU A 186 19.43 -8.69 -43.31
C LEU A 186 19.86 -8.27 -41.91
N LYS A 187 21.19 -8.23 -41.65
CA LYS A 187 21.73 -7.77 -40.36
C LYS A 187 21.35 -6.33 -40.05
N ALA A 188 21.41 -5.44 -41.06
CA ALA A 188 21.00 -4.04 -40.90
C ALA A 188 19.49 -3.91 -40.62
N ILE A 189 18.64 -4.71 -41.28
CA ILE A 189 17.20 -4.76 -40.99
C ILE A 189 16.93 -5.24 -39.55
N GLU A 190 17.65 -6.26 -39.09
CA GLU A 190 17.55 -6.73 -37.69
C GLU A 190 17.92 -5.66 -36.68
N GLN A 191 18.98 -4.88 -36.95
CA GLN A 191 19.37 -3.75 -36.11
C GLN A 191 18.31 -2.65 -36.12
N ALA A 192 17.73 -2.30 -37.24
CA ALA A 192 16.63 -1.34 -37.33
C ALA A 192 15.40 -1.83 -36.51
N ALA A 193 15.02 -3.09 -36.65
CA ALA A 193 13.93 -3.69 -35.90
C ALA A 193 14.18 -3.70 -34.38
N ALA A 194 15.43 -3.89 -33.95
CA ALA A 194 15.82 -3.80 -32.55
C ALA A 194 15.64 -2.38 -32.00
N GLN A 195 16.00 -1.34 -32.76
CA GLN A 195 15.79 0.06 -32.36
C GLN A 195 14.32 0.42 -32.26
N ILE A 196 13.47 -0.06 -33.17
CA ILE A 196 12.01 0.17 -33.11
C ILE A 196 11.41 -0.51 -31.86
N ARG A 197 11.80 -1.73 -31.53
CA ARG A 197 11.37 -2.40 -30.28
C ARG A 197 11.77 -1.59 -29.05
N ARG A 198 12.97 -1.02 -29.02
CA ARG A 198 13.44 -0.15 -27.93
C ARG A 198 12.56 1.10 -27.76
N VAL A 199 12.15 1.74 -28.85
CA VAL A 199 11.18 2.86 -28.81
C VAL A 199 9.87 2.41 -28.16
N GLY A 200 9.31 1.28 -28.59
CA GLY A 200 8.08 0.73 -28.03
C GLY A 200 8.17 0.48 -26.52
N GLU A 201 9.28 -0.05 -26.04
CA GLU A 201 9.52 -0.25 -24.60
C GLU A 201 9.63 1.07 -23.83
N THR A 202 10.32 2.07 -24.39
CA THR A 202 10.45 3.40 -23.78
C THR A 202 9.07 4.07 -23.65
N VAL A 203 8.27 4.08 -24.72
CA VAL A 203 6.91 4.65 -24.72
C VAL A 203 5.99 3.92 -23.71
N ARG A 204 6.09 2.59 -23.63
CA ARG A 204 5.34 1.80 -22.65
C ARG A 204 5.69 2.21 -21.22
N ARG A 205 6.98 2.33 -20.89
CA ARG A 205 7.45 2.74 -19.54
C ARG A 205 7.02 4.15 -19.18
N ILE A 206 7.04 5.08 -20.11
CA ILE A 206 6.54 6.45 -19.93
C ILE A 206 5.03 6.42 -19.61
N ARG A 207 4.26 5.62 -20.36
CA ARG A 207 2.82 5.47 -20.15
C ARG A 207 2.51 4.83 -18.78
N GLU A 208 3.28 3.82 -18.38
CA GLU A 208 3.15 3.19 -17.04
C GLU A 208 3.46 4.19 -15.92
N PHE A 209 4.49 5.03 -16.08
CA PHE A 209 4.85 6.08 -15.12
C PHE A 209 3.76 7.16 -15.00
N ALA A 210 3.18 7.59 -16.14
CA ALA A 210 2.15 8.62 -16.18
C ALA A 210 0.77 8.12 -15.73
N ARG A 211 0.53 6.81 -15.68
CA ARG A 211 -0.80 6.24 -15.42
C ARG A 211 -1.16 6.35 -13.94
N LYS A 212 -2.32 6.96 -13.64
CA LYS A 212 -2.96 6.86 -12.33
C LYS A 212 -3.51 5.42 -12.20
N LYS A 213 -2.90 4.60 -11.36
CA LYS A 213 -3.42 3.28 -11.02
C LYS A 213 -3.50 3.21 -9.51
N THR A 214 -4.72 3.17 -8.99
CA THR A 214 -4.96 2.86 -7.58
C THR A 214 -4.41 1.45 -7.32
N PRO A 215 -3.53 1.25 -6.32
CA PRO A 215 -3.03 -0.08 -5.99
C PRO A 215 -4.16 -1.01 -5.58
N ASP A 216 -4.17 -2.22 -6.11
CA ASP A 216 -5.07 -3.29 -5.65
C ASP A 216 -4.44 -3.95 -4.42
N LEU A 217 -4.74 -3.38 -3.25
CA LEU A 217 -4.10 -3.75 -1.99
C LEU A 217 -4.73 -5.03 -1.41
N ALA A 218 -3.97 -6.12 -1.40
CA ALA A 218 -4.30 -7.38 -0.74
C ALA A 218 -3.26 -7.72 0.34
N PHE A 219 -3.63 -8.59 1.29
CA PHE A 219 -2.68 -9.14 2.25
C PHE A 219 -1.80 -10.19 1.57
N GLU A 220 -0.55 -9.84 1.31
CA GLU A 220 0.41 -10.65 0.57
C GLU A 220 1.61 -11.04 1.45
N ASP A 221 2.22 -12.18 1.13
CA ASP A 221 3.48 -12.63 1.70
C ASP A 221 4.63 -12.04 0.88
N ILE A 222 5.42 -11.17 1.49
CA ILE A 222 6.50 -10.44 0.83
C ILE A 222 7.64 -11.36 0.43
N ASN A 223 7.97 -12.37 1.24
CA ASN A 223 9.04 -13.31 0.90
C ASN A 223 8.71 -14.06 -0.40
N ARG A 224 7.47 -14.48 -0.54
CA ARG A 224 7.00 -15.13 -1.78
C ARG A 224 7.06 -14.22 -2.99
N ILE A 225 6.70 -12.94 -2.83
CA ILE A 225 6.82 -11.95 -3.92
C ILE A 225 8.27 -11.77 -4.35
N VAL A 226 9.21 -11.70 -3.39
CA VAL A 226 10.65 -11.56 -3.66
C VAL A 226 11.20 -12.76 -4.42
N GLU A 227 10.84 -13.99 -4.02
CA GLU A 227 11.26 -15.22 -4.69
C GLU A 227 10.75 -15.30 -6.14
N GLU A 228 9.46 -15.04 -6.35
CA GLU A 228 8.83 -15.04 -7.67
C GLU A 228 9.40 -13.96 -8.60
N ALA A 229 9.61 -12.75 -8.06
CA ALA A 229 10.20 -11.65 -8.82
C ALA A 229 11.62 -11.97 -9.29
N ASN A 230 12.44 -12.60 -8.44
CA ASN A 230 13.77 -13.05 -8.82
C ASN A 230 13.72 -14.14 -9.90
N ALA A 231 12.82 -15.13 -9.77
CA ALA A 231 12.65 -16.17 -10.77
C ALA A 231 12.31 -15.60 -12.16
N ILE A 232 11.39 -14.61 -12.21
CA ILE A 232 11.01 -13.93 -13.45
C ILE A 232 12.18 -13.08 -14.01
N ALA A 233 12.90 -12.36 -13.14
CA ALA A 233 14.04 -11.54 -13.57
C ALA A 233 15.17 -12.38 -14.20
N ALA A 234 15.36 -13.61 -13.71
CA ALA A 234 16.39 -14.54 -14.19
C ALA A 234 16.08 -15.14 -15.59
N VAL A 235 14.82 -15.25 -15.98
CA VAL A 235 14.40 -15.89 -17.25
C VAL A 235 14.91 -15.14 -18.50
N GLY A 236 15.14 -13.84 -18.44
CA GLY A 236 15.62 -13.02 -19.59
C GLY A 236 17.13 -12.87 -19.70
N THR A 237 17.88 -13.24 -18.68
CA THR A 237 19.32 -13.11 -18.59
C THR A 237 19.97 -14.49 -18.65
N LYS A 238 20.09 -15.04 -19.87
CA LYS A 238 20.84 -16.30 -20.06
C LYS A 238 22.13 -16.23 -19.26
N ALA A 239 22.13 -16.97 -18.16
CA ALA A 239 23.29 -17.49 -17.44
C ALA A 239 24.54 -16.57 -17.43
N LYS A 240 24.43 -15.40 -16.80
CA LYS A 240 25.61 -14.58 -16.48
C LYS A 240 26.39 -15.16 -15.30
N ASN A 241 26.23 -16.44 -14.97
CA ASN A 241 26.84 -17.11 -13.80
C ASN A 241 26.71 -16.28 -12.51
N ILE A 242 25.52 -15.75 -12.23
CA ILE A 242 25.26 -14.96 -11.03
C ILE A 242 24.80 -15.92 -9.92
N ARG A 243 25.50 -15.91 -8.80
CA ARG A 243 25.14 -16.66 -7.61
C ARG A 243 24.11 -15.86 -6.82
N THR A 244 22.85 -16.30 -6.83
CA THR A 244 21.79 -15.68 -6.05
C THR A 244 21.62 -16.41 -4.70
N MET A 245 21.57 -15.64 -3.60
CA MET A 245 21.34 -16.13 -2.24
C MET A 245 20.14 -15.41 -1.66
N PHE A 246 19.35 -16.15 -0.86
CA PHE A 246 18.20 -15.62 -0.15
C PHE A 246 18.46 -15.66 1.35
N ASP A 247 18.25 -14.55 2.03
CA ASP A 247 18.25 -14.41 3.49
C ASP A 247 16.91 -13.77 3.89
N LEU A 248 15.85 -14.56 3.77
CA LEU A 248 14.47 -14.14 4.02
C LEU A 248 14.11 -14.46 5.48
N SER A 249 14.73 -13.76 6.41
CA SER A 249 14.61 -13.99 7.85
C SER A 249 13.39 -13.34 8.50
N ALA A 250 12.64 -12.50 7.79
CA ALA A 250 11.38 -11.99 8.28
C ALA A 250 10.37 -13.13 8.44
N LEU A 251 9.93 -13.40 9.68
CA LEU A 251 8.92 -14.40 9.98
C LEU A 251 7.55 -13.89 9.51
N HIS A 252 6.96 -14.56 8.50
CA HIS A 252 5.63 -14.27 7.95
C HIS A 252 5.38 -12.79 7.64
N PRO A 253 6.20 -12.14 6.78
CA PRO A 253 6.11 -10.71 6.50
C PRO A 253 4.89 -10.42 5.60
N ARG A 254 3.70 -10.44 6.21
CA ARG A 254 2.45 -10.14 5.49
C ARG A 254 2.07 -8.69 5.69
N THR A 255 1.73 -8.04 4.57
CA THR A 255 1.25 -6.65 4.57
C THR A 255 0.29 -6.40 3.42
N ARG A 256 -0.47 -5.30 3.50
CA ARG A 256 -1.39 -4.89 2.44
C ARG A 256 -0.62 -4.19 1.33
N VAL A 257 -0.46 -4.87 0.20
CA VAL A 257 0.26 -4.35 -0.97
C VAL A 257 -0.39 -4.80 -2.27
N ASP A 258 -0.15 -4.05 -3.35
CA ASP A 258 -0.40 -4.54 -4.71
C ASP A 258 0.78 -5.45 -5.12
N ARG A 259 0.49 -6.76 -5.17
CA ARG A 259 1.45 -7.82 -5.50
C ARG A 259 2.23 -7.52 -6.78
N ILE A 260 1.54 -7.07 -7.83
CA ILE A 260 2.15 -6.83 -9.15
C ILE A 260 3.12 -5.65 -9.08
N GLN A 261 2.75 -4.59 -8.35
CA GLN A 261 3.59 -3.41 -8.20
C GLN A 261 4.84 -3.71 -7.38
N ILE A 262 4.72 -4.43 -6.26
CA ILE A 262 5.91 -4.81 -5.46
C ILE A 262 6.79 -5.79 -6.22
N GLN A 263 6.21 -6.76 -6.93
CA GLN A 263 6.96 -7.65 -7.82
C GLN A 263 7.74 -6.85 -8.89
N GLN A 264 7.14 -5.80 -9.46
CA GLN A 264 7.81 -4.89 -10.40
C GLN A 264 8.99 -4.15 -9.77
N VAL A 265 8.86 -3.68 -8.51
CA VAL A 265 9.97 -3.05 -7.77
C VAL A 265 11.14 -4.03 -7.64
N VAL A 266 10.88 -5.23 -7.11
CA VAL A 266 11.93 -6.24 -6.89
C VAL A 266 12.59 -6.63 -8.21
N MET A 267 11.80 -6.90 -9.26
CA MET A 267 12.34 -7.22 -10.60
C MET A 267 13.26 -6.13 -11.15
N ASN A 268 12.87 -4.85 -11.01
CA ASN A 268 13.69 -3.74 -11.48
C ASN A 268 15.00 -3.65 -10.70
N LEU A 269 14.99 -3.81 -9.38
CA LEU A 269 16.19 -3.78 -8.55
C LEU A 269 17.12 -4.97 -8.86
N VAL A 270 16.56 -6.18 -8.98
CA VAL A 270 17.32 -7.39 -9.36
C VAL A 270 17.96 -7.24 -10.74
N ARG A 271 17.23 -6.77 -11.74
CA ARG A 271 17.80 -6.51 -13.09
C ARG A 271 18.90 -5.47 -13.05
N ASN A 272 18.74 -4.41 -12.26
CA ASN A 272 19.80 -3.40 -12.11
C ASN A 272 21.06 -3.99 -11.50
N ALA A 273 20.94 -4.84 -10.48
CA ALA A 273 22.04 -5.55 -9.86
C ALA A 273 22.73 -6.51 -10.85
N MET A 274 21.95 -7.32 -11.58
CA MET A 274 22.46 -8.25 -12.59
C MET A 274 23.24 -7.54 -13.70
N ASP A 275 22.71 -6.40 -14.18
CA ASP A 275 23.36 -5.59 -15.22
C ASP A 275 24.66 -4.96 -14.72
N ALA A 276 24.70 -4.50 -13.46
CA ALA A 276 25.89 -3.91 -12.86
C ALA A 276 27.05 -4.93 -12.74
N MET A 277 26.72 -6.21 -12.61
CA MET A 277 27.71 -7.29 -12.47
C MET A 277 28.14 -7.93 -13.80
N THR A 278 27.67 -7.44 -14.97
CA THR A 278 27.88 -8.11 -16.26
C THR A 278 29.37 -8.33 -16.58
N ASP A 279 30.23 -7.34 -16.28
CA ASP A 279 31.66 -7.36 -16.60
C ASP A 279 32.55 -7.60 -15.37
N HIS A 280 31.95 -8.09 -14.25
CA HIS A 280 32.67 -8.37 -13.02
C HIS A 280 32.98 -9.86 -12.86
N GLU A 281 34.14 -10.18 -12.27
CA GLU A 281 34.50 -11.56 -11.95
C GLU A 281 33.63 -12.16 -10.86
N ARG A 282 33.41 -11.39 -9.76
CA ARG A 282 32.52 -11.77 -8.67
C ARG A 282 31.11 -11.32 -8.99
N ARG A 283 30.16 -12.26 -9.04
CA ARG A 283 28.75 -12.01 -9.39
C ARG A 283 27.85 -12.64 -8.36
N GLU A 284 27.70 -11.96 -7.25
CA GLU A 284 26.87 -12.39 -6.11
C GLU A 284 25.72 -11.40 -5.92
N LEU A 285 24.51 -11.95 -5.86
CA LEU A 285 23.26 -11.23 -5.59
C LEU A 285 22.67 -11.80 -4.31
N VAL A 286 22.36 -10.93 -3.34
CA VAL A 286 21.69 -11.34 -2.10
C VAL A 286 20.37 -10.60 -1.97
N LEU A 287 19.30 -11.35 -1.76
CA LEU A 287 17.97 -10.83 -1.48
C LEU A 287 17.66 -11.08 0.00
N GLN A 288 17.40 -10.02 0.75
CA GLN A 288 17.13 -10.11 2.18
C GLN A 288 15.76 -9.52 2.52
N SER A 289 15.10 -10.10 3.52
CA SER A 289 13.93 -9.50 4.17
C SER A 289 14.12 -9.54 5.69
N ARG A 290 13.85 -8.43 6.36
CA ARG A 290 13.97 -8.29 7.82
C ARG A 290 12.85 -7.41 8.35
N ILE A 291 12.55 -7.53 9.64
CA ILE A 291 11.78 -6.50 10.36
C ILE A 291 12.82 -5.54 10.97
N ASN A 292 12.71 -4.26 10.61
CA ASN A 292 13.60 -3.21 11.15
C ASN A 292 13.17 -2.78 12.56
N ASP A 293 13.96 -1.92 13.21
CA ASP A 293 13.70 -1.42 14.57
C ASP A 293 12.39 -0.61 14.68
N ALA A 294 11.90 -0.06 13.58
CA ALA A 294 10.62 0.64 13.51
C ALA A 294 9.42 -0.31 13.33
N GLY A 295 9.67 -1.63 13.24
CA GLY A 295 8.63 -2.63 13.01
C GLY A 295 8.16 -2.74 11.56
N GLU A 296 8.90 -2.17 10.59
CA GLU A 296 8.57 -2.25 9.17
C GLU A 296 9.27 -3.44 8.51
N ILE A 297 8.70 -3.96 7.43
CA ILE A 297 9.35 -4.98 6.60
C ILE A 297 10.38 -4.28 5.71
N GLU A 298 11.68 -4.51 5.95
CA GLU A 298 12.77 -4.03 5.11
C GLU A 298 13.17 -5.13 4.13
N ILE A 299 13.19 -4.79 2.84
CA ILE A 299 13.65 -5.64 1.75
C ILE A 299 14.94 -5.02 1.18
N SER A 300 15.99 -5.85 1.02
CA SER A 300 17.28 -5.43 0.51
C SER A 300 17.69 -6.27 -0.69
N VAL A 301 18.19 -5.60 -1.75
CA VAL A 301 18.81 -6.20 -2.93
C VAL A 301 20.26 -5.76 -2.93
N LEU A 302 21.19 -6.70 -2.70
CA LEU A 302 22.61 -6.44 -2.54
C LEU A 302 23.38 -7.09 -3.70
N ASP A 303 24.25 -6.34 -4.34
CA ASP A 303 25.10 -6.85 -5.41
C ASP A 303 26.60 -6.72 -5.09
N SER A 304 27.42 -7.45 -5.82
CA SER A 304 28.88 -7.40 -5.78
C SER A 304 29.47 -6.62 -6.95
N GLY A 305 28.70 -5.75 -7.59
CA GLY A 305 29.11 -4.93 -8.73
C GLY A 305 30.08 -3.79 -8.35
N PRO A 306 30.25 -2.80 -9.24
CA PRO A 306 31.19 -1.68 -9.03
C PRO A 306 30.72 -0.65 -7.99
N GLY A 307 29.49 -0.80 -7.49
CA GLY A 307 28.85 0.18 -6.61
C GLY A 307 28.42 1.45 -7.35
N ILE A 308 28.06 2.47 -6.58
CA ILE A 308 27.54 3.76 -7.09
C ILE A 308 28.38 4.89 -6.51
N SER A 309 28.86 5.79 -7.37
CA SER A 309 29.64 6.96 -6.92
C SER A 309 28.77 7.94 -6.13
N ASP A 310 29.37 8.69 -5.20
CA ASP A 310 28.64 9.66 -4.35
C ASP A 310 27.93 10.74 -5.17
N THR A 311 28.48 11.10 -6.34
CA THR A 311 27.87 12.05 -7.28
C THR A 311 26.63 11.47 -7.96
N ALA A 312 26.67 10.20 -8.35
CA ALA A 312 25.53 9.49 -8.96
C ALA A 312 24.45 9.19 -7.91
N ALA A 313 24.83 8.87 -6.67
CA ALA A 313 23.92 8.56 -5.58
C ALA A 313 22.91 9.69 -5.30
N LYS A 314 23.35 10.96 -5.36
CA LYS A 314 22.49 12.14 -5.13
C LYS A 314 21.35 12.29 -6.14
N ARG A 315 21.50 11.73 -7.33
CA ARG A 315 20.54 11.87 -8.44
C ARG A 315 19.94 10.54 -8.87
N LEU A 316 20.17 9.48 -8.11
CA LEU A 316 19.86 8.10 -8.46
C LEU A 316 18.36 7.85 -8.73
N PHE A 317 17.49 8.54 -8.00
CA PHE A 317 16.04 8.42 -8.12
C PHE A 317 15.41 9.52 -8.99
N THR A 318 16.23 10.37 -9.62
CA THR A 318 15.73 11.37 -10.56
C THR A 318 15.33 10.66 -11.86
N PRO A 319 14.13 10.89 -12.40
CA PRO A 319 13.70 10.28 -13.66
C PRO A 319 14.73 10.54 -14.80
N PHE A 320 14.91 9.55 -15.68
CA PHE A 320 15.83 9.55 -16.83
C PHE A 320 17.33 9.67 -16.52
N MET A 321 17.71 9.62 -15.26
CA MET A 321 19.12 9.51 -14.89
C MET A 321 19.59 8.08 -15.02
N THR A 322 20.54 7.86 -15.92
CA THR A 322 21.15 6.55 -16.16
C THR A 322 22.63 6.69 -16.51
N THR A 323 23.43 5.75 -16.05
CA THR A 323 24.82 5.56 -16.44
C THR A 323 24.97 4.46 -17.50
N LYS A 324 23.88 3.77 -17.85
CA LYS A 324 23.84 2.65 -18.80
C LYS A 324 23.57 3.18 -20.21
N LYS A 325 24.32 2.67 -21.23
CA LYS A 325 24.12 3.00 -22.65
C LYS A 325 22.67 2.76 -23.13
N ASP A 326 22.01 1.74 -22.59
CA ASP A 326 20.70 1.30 -23.02
C ASP A 326 19.64 1.48 -21.91
N GLY A 327 19.96 2.22 -20.87
CA GLY A 327 19.06 2.46 -19.73
C GLY A 327 18.16 3.68 -19.97
N THR A 328 16.85 3.55 -19.70
CA THR A 328 15.88 4.67 -19.78
C THR A 328 15.92 5.59 -18.57
N GLY A 329 16.65 5.22 -17.49
CA GLY A 329 16.67 6.02 -16.24
C GLY A 329 15.34 6.12 -15.49
N LEU A 330 14.28 5.45 -15.95
CA LEU A 330 12.94 5.49 -15.31
C LEU A 330 12.75 4.42 -14.23
N GLY A 331 13.50 3.33 -14.27
CA GLY A 331 13.27 2.17 -13.41
C GLY A 331 13.29 2.49 -11.92
N LEU A 332 14.30 3.20 -11.43
CA LEU A 332 14.42 3.56 -10.01
C LEU A 332 13.41 4.62 -9.57
N ALA A 333 13.07 5.56 -10.44
CA ALA A 333 12.02 6.56 -10.18
C ALA A 333 10.64 5.89 -10.04
N ILE A 334 10.34 4.90 -10.89
CA ILE A 334 9.12 4.08 -10.79
C ILE A 334 9.12 3.27 -9.49
N CYS A 335 10.24 2.61 -9.15
CA CYS A 335 10.37 1.87 -7.89
C CYS A 335 10.07 2.76 -6.67
N ARG A 336 10.67 3.96 -6.63
CA ARG A 336 10.44 4.92 -5.56
C ARG A 336 8.97 5.31 -5.45
N SER A 337 8.34 5.65 -6.57
CA SER A 337 6.93 6.02 -6.62
C SER A 337 5.99 4.89 -6.16
N ILE A 338 6.29 3.64 -6.53
CA ILE A 338 5.51 2.48 -6.08
C ILE A 338 5.67 2.29 -4.57
N VAL A 339 6.91 2.30 -4.07
CA VAL A 339 7.19 2.10 -2.64
C VAL A 339 6.54 3.19 -1.79
N GLU A 340 6.63 4.46 -2.19
CA GLU A 340 5.99 5.59 -1.51
C GLU A 340 4.46 5.48 -1.53
N ALA A 341 3.85 4.99 -2.62
CA ALA A 341 2.41 4.73 -2.70
C ALA A 341 1.94 3.59 -1.77
N HIS A 342 2.86 2.74 -1.31
CA HIS A 342 2.61 1.69 -0.32
C HIS A 342 3.01 2.11 1.10
N GLY A 343 3.29 3.42 1.33
CA GLY A 343 3.66 3.95 2.64
C GLY A 343 5.09 3.62 3.07
N GLY A 344 5.94 3.15 2.16
CA GLY A 344 7.32 2.81 2.42
C GLY A 344 8.32 3.87 1.95
N ARG A 345 9.60 3.55 2.07
CA ARG A 345 10.73 4.37 1.63
C ARG A 345 11.72 3.53 0.85
N LEU A 346 12.29 4.06 -0.24
CA LEU A 346 13.36 3.45 -1.03
C LEU A 346 14.64 4.27 -0.92
N TRP A 347 15.78 3.61 -0.63
CA TRP A 347 17.10 4.25 -0.57
C TRP A 347 18.22 3.32 -1.03
N HIS A 348 19.42 3.81 -1.05
CA HIS A 348 20.64 3.12 -1.48
C HIS A 348 21.73 3.26 -0.40
N GLU A 349 22.50 2.19 -0.22
CA GLU A 349 23.70 2.12 0.62
C GLU A 349 24.82 1.37 -0.12
N LYS A 350 26.02 1.38 0.44
CA LYS A 350 27.11 0.51 -0.04
C LYS A 350 26.82 -0.93 0.36
N SER A 351 26.98 -1.86 -0.58
CA SER A 351 26.80 -3.27 -0.31
C SER A 351 27.99 -3.83 0.49
N PRO A 352 27.76 -4.69 1.49
CA PRO A 352 28.82 -5.44 2.15
C PRO A 352 29.54 -6.40 1.19
N LEU A 353 28.96 -6.68 0.03
CA LEU A 353 29.58 -7.47 -1.06
C LEU A 353 30.53 -6.67 -1.94
N GLY A 354 30.63 -5.35 -1.73
CA GLY A 354 31.46 -4.43 -2.49
C GLY A 354 30.72 -3.55 -3.50
N GLY A 355 29.51 -3.93 -3.90
CA GLY A 355 28.67 -3.23 -4.87
C GLY A 355 27.67 -2.26 -4.26
N ALA A 356 26.44 -2.26 -4.78
CA ALA A 356 25.32 -1.45 -4.31
C ALA A 356 24.32 -2.28 -3.49
N ALA A 357 23.70 -1.64 -2.52
CA ALA A 357 22.59 -2.16 -1.74
C ALA A 357 21.37 -1.23 -1.93
N PHE A 358 20.35 -1.72 -2.60
CA PHE A 358 19.07 -1.04 -2.69
C PHE A 358 18.14 -1.62 -1.63
N LYS A 359 17.59 -0.74 -0.82
CA LYS A 359 16.72 -1.11 0.28
C LYS A 359 15.40 -0.36 0.21
N PHE A 360 14.32 -1.04 0.56
CA PHE A 360 13.04 -0.36 0.72
C PHE A 360 12.26 -0.97 1.89
N THR A 361 11.40 -0.15 2.50
CA THR A 361 10.48 -0.58 3.57
C THR A 361 9.05 -0.67 3.09
N LEU A 362 8.28 -1.48 3.76
CA LEU A 362 6.82 -1.56 3.68
C LEU A 362 6.27 -1.61 5.12
N PRO A 363 5.12 -0.95 5.41
CA PRO A 363 4.48 -1.05 6.71
C PRO A 363 4.21 -2.51 7.06
N ALA A 364 4.71 -3.00 8.21
CA ALA A 364 4.33 -4.31 8.69
C ALA A 364 3.00 -4.21 9.42
N ASN A 365 2.03 -4.99 9.03
CA ASN A 365 0.82 -5.17 9.81
C ASN A 365 1.12 -6.21 10.89
N THR A 366 1.64 -5.75 12.03
CA THR A 366 1.74 -6.57 13.24
C THR A 366 0.32 -6.80 13.73
N GLY A 367 -0.24 -7.94 13.34
CA GLY A 367 -1.63 -8.36 13.50
C GLY A 367 -2.26 -8.11 14.87
N SER A 368 -2.82 -6.92 15.05
CA SER A 368 -3.91 -6.71 16.00
C SER A 368 -5.31 -6.83 15.33
N ASP A 369 -5.37 -6.99 14.00
CA ASP A 369 -6.64 -7.08 13.25
C ASP A 369 -6.88 -8.43 12.54
N VAL A 370 -6.04 -9.43 12.74
CA VAL A 370 -6.40 -10.79 12.32
C VAL A 370 -7.25 -11.43 13.40
N LYS A 371 -8.55 -11.10 13.43
CA LYS A 371 -9.51 -12.08 13.94
C LYS A 371 -9.46 -13.26 12.97
N PRO A 372 -9.19 -14.49 13.43
CA PRO A 372 -9.36 -15.65 12.59
C PRO A 372 -10.82 -15.67 12.14
N ASN A 373 -11.05 -15.79 10.84
CA ASN A 373 -12.32 -16.29 10.33
C ASN A 373 -12.59 -17.60 11.07
N ALA A 374 -13.38 -17.56 12.10
CA ALA A 374 -13.98 -18.73 12.66
C ALA A 374 -15.07 -19.16 11.66
N SER A 375 -14.65 -19.95 10.66
CA SER A 375 -15.51 -20.96 10.06
C SER A 375 -15.82 -21.97 11.15
N ILE A 376 -17.06 -22.20 11.36
CA ILE A 376 -17.91 -23.18 12.05
C ILE A 376 -18.71 -22.56 13.19
#